data_6bad42b5bd19d4a8247aefcfb65116d9
#
_entry.id   6bad42b5bd19d4a8247aefcfb65116d9
#
_cell.length_a   1.000
_cell.length_b   1.000
_cell.length_c   1.000
_cell.angle_alpha   90.00
_cell.angle_beta   90.00
_cell.angle_gamma   90.00
#
_symmetry.space_group_name_H-M   'P 1'
#
loop_
_entity.id
_entity.type
_entity.pdbx_description
1 polymer ?
#
loop_
_entity_poly.entity_id
_entity_poly.type
_entity_poly.pdbx_seq_one_letter_code
_entity_poly.pdbx_strand_id
1 'polypeptide(L)'
;MTDNNPQWERDLIAKLASTALSEQRRARRWGIFFKLLTFAYLTFILVIAVDWKSRGETGAGGKKHTAMVEVSGIIAPGSDASADRVMSALQEAFKDKNTKGVVVRCNSPGGSPVQAQAIYDEMRRLRKKHPEIPLYAVVDDVCASGGYFVAVGADRIFVAKASVVGSIGVLMNGFGFTGLMEKLGVERRLITAGENKGMLDPFSPMDEKDVVHARQLMADIHQQFIGVVKEGRGKRLKEAPEIFSGLIWTGQKSVELGLADGIGSLESVARDVVEAEDIVDFSARESVVERFARRFGASAASALVESAMRNSALGIR
;
A
#
# COMPACT_ATOMS: atom_id res chain seq x y z
N MET A 1 59.41 68.02 0.50
CA MET A 1 58.04 68.29 0.17
C MET A 1 57.35 66.96 0.09
N THR A 2 56.72 66.54 1.20
CA THR A 2 55.92 65.30 1.27
C THR A 2 54.51 65.68 0.90
N ASP A 3 54.10 65.27 -0.27
CA ASP A 3 52.71 65.42 -0.77
C ASP A 3 51.78 64.53 0.10
N ASN A 4 51.24 65.12 1.16
CA ASN A 4 50.21 64.51 1.96
C ASN A 4 48.89 64.63 1.18
N ASN A 5 48.57 63.64 0.36
CA ASN A 5 47.30 63.57 -0.32
C ASN A 5 46.25 62.86 0.57
N PRO A 6 45.33 63.59 1.26
CA PRO A 6 44.37 62.99 2.20
C PRO A 6 43.28 62.16 1.53
N GLN A 7 43.26 62.06 0.21
CA GLN A 7 42.31 61.26 -0.52
C GLN A 7 42.63 59.75 -0.50
N TRP A 8 43.90 59.39 -0.66
CA TRP A 8 44.29 57.96 -0.65
C TRP A 8 44.07 57.29 0.73
N GLU A 9 44.27 58.01 1.82
CA GLU A 9 43.98 57.51 3.18
C GLU A 9 42.51 57.27 3.38
N ARG A 10 41.64 58.17 2.91
CA ARG A 10 40.17 58.00 2.93
C ARG A 10 39.68 56.83 2.10
N ASP A 11 40.24 56.67 0.93
CA ASP A 11 39.92 55.55 0.01
C ASP A 11 40.42 54.22 0.60
N LEU A 12 41.56 54.17 1.26
CA LEU A 12 42.05 52.98 1.93
C LEU A 12 41.17 52.62 3.13
N ILE A 13 40.80 53.57 3.95
CA ILE A 13 39.89 53.37 5.10
C ILE A 13 38.51 52.90 4.60
N ALA A 14 37.97 53.52 3.56
CA ALA A 14 36.68 53.13 2.96
C ALA A 14 36.74 51.69 2.39
N LYS A 15 37.86 51.32 1.73
CA LYS A 15 38.04 49.98 1.21
C LYS A 15 38.21 48.93 2.31
N LEU A 16 38.95 49.22 3.37
CA LEU A 16 39.07 48.35 4.54
C LEU A 16 37.75 48.19 5.29
N ALA A 17 37.01 49.28 5.47
CA ALA A 17 35.69 49.27 6.13
C ALA A 17 34.68 48.45 5.26
N SER A 18 34.65 48.63 3.94
CA SER A 18 33.75 47.86 3.06
C SER A 18 34.09 46.39 3.04
N THR A 19 35.39 46.04 3.06
CA THR A 19 35.83 44.62 3.12
C THR A 19 35.43 44.01 4.47
N ALA A 20 35.71 44.69 5.57
CA ALA A 20 35.31 44.20 6.90
C ALA A 20 33.78 44.01 7.04
N LEU A 21 32.98 44.96 6.51
CA LEU A 21 31.52 44.82 6.47
C LEU A 21 31.03 43.67 5.60
N SER A 22 31.71 43.42 4.46
CA SER A 22 31.37 42.31 3.58
C SER A 22 31.71 40.95 4.20
N GLU A 23 32.84 40.82 4.88
CA GLU A 23 33.25 39.64 5.64
C GLU A 23 32.28 39.40 6.84
N GLN A 24 31.92 40.42 7.55
CA GLN A 24 30.97 40.31 8.67
C GLN A 24 29.56 39.86 8.20
N ARG A 25 29.09 40.40 7.07
CA ARG A 25 27.86 39.94 6.45
C ARG A 25 27.94 38.47 5.98
N ARG A 26 29.10 38.09 5.41
CA ARG A 26 29.31 36.68 4.96
C ARG A 26 29.35 35.75 6.17
N ALA A 27 30.11 36.08 7.22
CA ALA A 27 30.17 35.29 8.45
C ALA A 27 28.79 35.16 9.11
N ARG A 28 27.97 36.24 9.14
CA ARG A 28 26.62 36.21 9.67
C ARG A 28 25.68 35.29 8.84
N ARG A 29 25.77 35.32 7.50
CA ARG A 29 25.02 34.44 6.63
C ARG A 29 25.38 32.97 6.85
N TRP A 30 26.67 32.67 6.93
CA TRP A 30 27.16 31.31 7.24
C TRP A 30 26.74 30.87 8.65
N GLY A 31 26.79 31.76 9.63
CA GLY A 31 26.31 31.47 10.99
C GLY A 31 24.81 31.13 11.02
N ILE A 32 23.98 31.88 10.28
CA ILE A 32 22.55 31.59 10.16
C ILE A 32 22.34 30.25 9.44
N PHE A 33 23.06 30.00 8.33
CA PHE A 33 22.99 28.75 7.58
C PHE A 33 23.31 27.53 8.46
N PHE A 34 24.42 27.57 9.21
CA PHE A 34 24.78 26.45 10.09
C PHE A 34 23.82 26.27 11.25
N LYS A 35 23.27 27.35 11.81
CA LYS A 35 22.22 27.23 12.85
C LYS A 35 20.96 26.57 12.32
N LEU A 36 20.52 26.94 11.12
CA LEU A 36 19.36 26.30 10.47
C LEU A 36 19.65 24.83 10.11
N LEU A 37 20.85 24.53 9.63
CA LEU A 37 21.27 23.16 9.32
C LEU A 37 21.31 22.28 10.58
N THR A 38 21.86 22.80 11.69
CA THR A 38 21.91 22.10 12.98
C THR A 38 20.49 21.88 13.52
N PHE A 39 19.61 22.89 13.42
CA PHE A 39 18.22 22.73 13.83
C PHE A 39 17.49 21.67 13.00
N ALA A 40 17.65 21.71 11.69
CA ALA A 40 17.07 20.69 10.79
C ALA A 40 17.60 19.28 11.11
N TYR A 41 18.91 19.15 11.38
CA TYR A 41 19.53 17.89 11.78
C TYR A 41 19.01 17.35 13.10
N LEU A 42 18.89 18.20 14.12
CA LEU A 42 18.34 17.80 15.42
C LEU A 42 16.85 17.44 15.33
N THR A 43 16.08 18.18 14.54
CA THR A 43 14.67 17.84 14.27
C THR A 43 14.55 16.50 13.55
N PHE A 44 15.42 16.21 12.58
CA PHE A 44 15.47 14.95 11.89
C PHE A 44 15.79 13.78 12.83
N ILE A 45 16.79 13.93 13.71
CA ILE A 45 17.11 12.94 14.74
C ILE A 45 15.93 12.73 15.70
N LEU A 46 15.29 13.81 16.14
CA LEU A 46 14.13 13.73 17.02
C LEU A 46 12.99 12.95 16.38
N VAL A 47 12.69 13.21 15.09
CA VAL A 47 11.66 12.49 14.33
C VAL A 47 11.99 11.00 14.25
N ILE A 48 13.25 10.64 13.97
CA ILE A 48 13.69 9.23 13.94
C ILE A 48 13.57 8.58 15.33
N ALA A 49 13.97 9.30 16.39
CA ALA A 49 13.90 8.78 17.76
C ALA A 49 12.46 8.55 18.22
N VAL A 50 11.55 9.46 17.86
CA VAL A 50 10.10 9.32 18.14
C VAL A 50 9.49 8.15 17.35
N ASP A 51 9.85 8.01 16.07
CA ASP A 51 9.39 6.88 15.23
C ASP A 51 9.92 5.54 15.77
N TRP A 52 11.17 5.50 16.22
CA TRP A 52 11.76 4.31 16.87
C TRP A 52 11.06 3.95 18.18
N LYS A 53 10.77 4.96 19.02
CA LYS A 53 10.07 4.76 20.28
C LYS A 53 8.64 4.26 20.06
N SER A 54 7.91 4.82 19.08
CA SER A 54 6.56 4.39 18.73
C SER A 54 6.51 2.94 18.19
N ARG A 55 7.58 2.47 17.55
CA ARG A 55 7.72 1.06 17.12
C ARG A 55 8.08 0.10 18.27
N GLY A 56 8.76 0.59 19.29
CA GLY A 56 9.14 -0.20 20.47
C GLY A 56 8.00 -0.40 21.48
N GLU A 57 6.97 0.44 21.45
CA GLU A 57 5.82 0.40 22.35
C GLU A 57 4.61 -0.37 21.81
N THR A 58 4.76 -1.09 20.68
CA THR A 58 3.70 -1.97 20.14
C THR A 58 3.41 -3.20 21.01
N GLY A 59 4.14 -3.41 22.09
CA GLY A 59 3.79 -4.36 23.14
C GLY A 59 3.02 -3.67 24.24
N ALA A 60 1.72 -3.85 24.36
CA ALA A 60 0.95 -3.47 25.54
C ALA A 60 1.62 -4.09 26.75
N GLY A 61 2.25 -3.28 27.61
CA GLY A 61 3.08 -3.62 28.75
C GLY A 61 2.73 -4.92 29.52
N GLY A 62 3.03 -6.07 28.96
CA GLY A 62 2.86 -7.39 29.58
C GLY A 62 1.41 -7.92 29.68
N LYS A 63 0.39 -7.17 29.23
CA LYS A 63 -1.01 -7.62 29.24
C LYS A 63 -1.36 -8.45 28.01
N LYS A 64 -2.22 -9.42 28.18
CA LYS A 64 -2.83 -10.17 27.06
C LYS A 64 -3.68 -9.24 26.22
N HIS A 65 -3.54 -9.35 24.89
CA HIS A 65 -4.20 -8.47 23.94
C HIS A 65 -4.65 -9.20 22.67
N THR A 66 -5.53 -8.56 21.93
CA THR A 66 -5.90 -8.90 20.55
C THR A 66 -4.92 -8.19 19.61
N ALA A 67 -4.18 -8.96 18.82
CA ALA A 67 -3.32 -8.39 17.78
C ALA A 67 -4.16 -8.08 16.53
N MET A 68 -4.13 -6.86 16.05
CA MET A 68 -4.81 -6.43 14.83
C MET A 68 -3.80 -6.26 13.69
N VAL A 69 -4.15 -6.79 12.51
CA VAL A 69 -3.42 -6.60 11.26
C VAL A 69 -4.39 -6.08 10.21
N GLU A 70 -4.12 -4.92 9.65
CA GLU A 70 -5.00 -4.27 8.68
C GLU A 70 -4.68 -4.69 7.24
N VAL A 71 -5.73 -4.98 6.47
CA VAL A 71 -5.69 -5.15 5.01
C VAL A 71 -6.63 -4.09 4.42
N SER A 72 -6.06 -2.93 4.10
CA SER A 72 -6.82 -1.75 3.67
C SER A 72 -6.42 -1.29 2.27
N GLY A 73 -7.43 -0.97 1.45
CA GLY A 73 -7.24 -0.53 0.06
C GLY A 73 -6.94 -1.68 -0.91
N ILE A 74 -6.35 -1.33 -2.05
CA ILE A 74 -6.08 -2.29 -3.14
C ILE A 74 -4.90 -3.19 -2.76
N ILE A 75 -5.08 -4.50 -2.88
CA ILE A 75 -4.03 -5.51 -2.69
C ILE A 75 -3.15 -5.53 -3.95
N ALA A 76 -1.95 -4.94 -3.84
CA ALA A 76 -1.02 -4.82 -4.95
C ALA A 76 0.43 -4.72 -4.44
N PRO A 77 1.43 -5.04 -5.29
CA PRO A 77 2.82 -4.78 -4.94
C PRO A 77 3.05 -3.30 -4.60
N GLY A 78 3.72 -3.03 -3.47
CA GLY A 78 4.05 -1.67 -3.03
C GLY A 78 2.90 -0.86 -2.41
N SER A 79 1.70 -1.43 -2.30
CA SER A 79 0.58 -0.83 -1.55
C SER A 79 0.69 -1.13 -0.05
N ASP A 80 -0.16 -0.48 0.76
CA ASP A 80 -0.25 -0.78 2.19
C ASP A 80 -0.78 -2.19 2.46
N ALA A 81 -1.63 -2.72 1.57
CA ALA A 81 -2.13 -4.10 1.59
C ALA A 81 -1.27 -5.07 0.75
N SER A 82 0.02 -4.77 0.51
CA SER A 82 0.92 -5.70 -0.17
C SER A 82 1.20 -6.94 0.67
N ALA A 83 1.45 -8.08 -0.01
CA ALA A 83 1.73 -9.34 0.67
C ALA A 83 2.90 -9.22 1.64
N ASP A 84 4.00 -8.59 1.24
CA ASP A 84 5.20 -8.46 2.09
C ASP A 84 4.88 -7.74 3.41
N ARG A 85 4.10 -6.66 3.37
CA ARG A 85 3.73 -5.89 4.56
C ARG A 85 2.76 -6.66 5.46
N VAL A 86 1.70 -7.22 4.88
CA VAL A 86 0.68 -7.95 5.65
C VAL A 86 1.27 -9.23 6.25
N MET A 87 2.07 -9.99 5.50
CA MET A 87 2.74 -11.19 6.02
C MET A 87 3.71 -10.87 7.15
N SER A 88 4.51 -9.79 7.03
CA SER A 88 5.41 -9.35 8.09
C SER A 88 4.64 -8.99 9.36
N ALA A 89 3.55 -8.23 9.23
CA ALA A 89 2.68 -7.87 10.34
C ALA A 89 2.05 -9.10 11.02
N LEU A 90 1.56 -10.07 10.24
CA LEU A 90 1.03 -11.32 10.74
C LEU A 90 2.10 -12.11 11.51
N GLN A 91 3.32 -12.22 10.98
CA GLN A 91 4.43 -12.91 11.64
C GLN A 91 4.78 -12.28 12.98
N GLU A 92 4.81 -10.95 13.06
CA GLU A 92 5.05 -10.23 14.32
C GLU A 92 3.90 -10.44 15.30
N ALA A 93 2.66 -10.36 14.87
CA ALA A 93 1.47 -10.59 15.70
C ALA A 93 1.46 -12.00 16.31
N PHE A 94 1.77 -13.02 15.52
CA PHE A 94 1.83 -14.41 16.01
C PHE A 94 3.08 -14.72 16.86
N LYS A 95 4.12 -13.91 16.75
CA LYS A 95 5.36 -14.06 17.55
C LYS A 95 5.25 -13.42 18.92
N ASP A 96 4.37 -12.46 19.10
CA ASP A 96 4.20 -11.79 20.38
C ASP A 96 3.57 -12.75 21.42
N LYS A 97 4.26 -12.91 22.55
CA LYS A 97 3.86 -13.82 23.64
C LYS A 97 2.57 -13.40 24.37
N ASN A 98 2.16 -12.15 24.21
CA ASN A 98 0.95 -11.60 24.83
C ASN A 98 -0.26 -11.63 23.88
N THR A 99 -0.07 -11.97 22.61
CA THR A 99 -1.17 -12.16 21.68
C THR A 99 -2.05 -13.33 22.11
N LYS A 100 -3.34 -13.06 22.36
CA LYS A 100 -4.34 -14.06 22.67
C LYS A 100 -5.12 -14.53 21.43
N GLY A 101 -5.27 -13.66 20.46
CA GLY A 101 -5.83 -13.95 19.15
C GLY A 101 -5.42 -12.87 18.16
N VAL A 102 -5.40 -13.24 16.89
CA VAL A 102 -5.08 -12.31 15.77
C VAL A 102 -6.36 -11.98 15.03
N VAL A 103 -6.56 -10.71 14.72
CA VAL A 103 -7.67 -10.23 13.90
C VAL A 103 -7.13 -9.55 12.65
N VAL A 104 -7.44 -10.08 11.49
CA VAL A 104 -7.26 -9.41 10.20
C VAL A 104 -8.45 -8.50 9.96
N ARG A 105 -8.21 -7.20 10.05
CA ARG A 105 -9.21 -6.17 9.74
C ARG A 105 -9.19 -5.88 8.25
N CYS A 106 -10.27 -6.23 7.54
CA CYS A 106 -10.37 -6.11 6.09
C CYS A 106 -11.22 -4.91 5.69
N ASN A 107 -10.62 -3.97 4.96
CA ASN A 107 -11.33 -2.91 4.23
C ASN A 107 -10.74 -2.77 2.82
N SER A 108 -10.99 -3.78 1.97
CA SER A 108 -10.33 -3.92 0.67
C SER A 108 -11.31 -4.35 -0.43
N PRO A 109 -11.30 -3.70 -1.60
CA PRO A 109 -12.03 -4.15 -2.78
C PRO A 109 -11.36 -5.35 -3.49
N GLY A 110 -10.18 -5.79 -3.01
CA GLY A 110 -9.36 -6.83 -3.62
C GLY A 110 -8.18 -6.28 -4.39
N GLY A 111 -7.76 -7.00 -5.42
CA GLY A 111 -6.60 -6.64 -6.24
C GLY A 111 -5.90 -7.85 -6.82
N SER A 112 -4.56 -7.90 -6.75
CA SER A 112 -3.73 -8.95 -7.33
C SER A 112 -4.03 -10.33 -6.72
N PRO A 113 -4.39 -11.32 -7.53
CA PRO A 113 -4.60 -12.70 -7.06
C PRO A 113 -3.33 -13.29 -6.40
N VAL A 114 -2.16 -13.00 -6.95
CA VAL A 114 -0.87 -13.51 -6.44
C VAL A 114 -0.59 -12.97 -5.05
N GLN A 115 -0.82 -11.67 -4.83
CA GLN A 115 -0.63 -11.04 -3.51
C GLN A 115 -1.65 -11.59 -2.49
N ALA A 116 -2.91 -11.74 -2.89
CA ALA A 116 -3.95 -12.29 -2.02
C ALA A 116 -3.66 -13.76 -1.64
N GLN A 117 -3.20 -14.58 -2.60
CA GLN A 117 -2.78 -15.95 -2.36
C GLN A 117 -1.62 -16.03 -1.36
N ALA A 118 -0.59 -15.20 -1.53
CA ALA A 118 0.57 -15.20 -0.63
C ALA A 118 0.16 -14.88 0.83
N ILE A 119 -0.75 -13.91 1.01
CA ILE A 119 -1.28 -13.57 2.34
C ILE A 119 -2.08 -14.75 2.92
N TYR A 120 -2.98 -15.33 2.13
CA TYR A 120 -3.78 -16.50 2.52
C TYR A 120 -2.89 -17.67 2.97
N ASP A 121 -1.89 -18.03 2.17
CA ASP A 121 -0.98 -19.13 2.46
C ASP A 121 -0.21 -18.89 3.76
N GLU A 122 0.23 -17.65 4.00
CA GLU A 122 0.91 -17.29 5.24
C GLU A 122 -0.03 -17.36 6.46
N MET A 123 -1.28 -16.90 6.32
CA MET A 123 -2.30 -17.05 7.37
C MET A 123 -2.49 -18.52 7.74
N ARG A 124 -2.65 -19.40 6.74
CA ARG A 124 -2.81 -20.84 6.93
C ARG A 124 -1.57 -21.48 7.56
N ARG A 125 -0.38 -21.06 7.13
CA ARG A 125 0.89 -21.51 7.67
C ARG A 125 1.05 -21.13 9.16
N LEU A 126 0.76 -19.88 9.50
CA LEU A 126 0.83 -19.36 10.87
C LEU A 126 -0.17 -20.06 11.78
N ARG A 127 -1.41 -20.25 11.33
CA ARG A 127 -2.44 -21.00 12.09
C ARG A 127 -2.02 -22.45 12.35
N LYS A 128 -1.40 -23.12 11.37
CA LYS A 128 -0.88 -24.48 11.57
C LYS A 128 0.27 -24.52 12.56
N LYS A 129 1.13 -23.48 12.55
CA LYS A 129 2.29 -23.38 13.45
C LYS A 129 1.90 -22.99 14.87
N HIS A 130 0.85 -22.20 15.04
CA HIS A 130 0.37 -21.66 16.31
C HIS A 130 -1.12 -21.99 16.51
N PRO A 131 -1.46 -23.28 16.73
CA PRO A 131 -2.86 -23.71 16.86
C PRO A 131 -3.56 -23.12 18.09
N GLU A 132 -2.81 -22.65 19.07
CA GLU A 132 -3.31 -22.01 20.30
C GLU A 132 -3.75 -20.55 20.09
N ILE A 133 -3.30 -19.87 19.01
CA ILE A 133 -3.63 -18.48 18.72
C ILE A 133 -4.68 -18.45 17.60
N PRO A 134 -5.97 -18.22 17.88
CA PRO A 134 -7.01 -18.15 16.85
C PRO A 134 -6.80 -16.94 15.92
N LEU A 135 -7.23 -17.10 14.66
CA LEU A 135 -7.15 -16.09 13.63
C LEU A 135 -8.54 -15.76 13.11
N TYR A 136 -8.97 -14.53 13.29
CA TYR A 136 -10.26 -14.05 12.84
C TYR A 136 -10.11 -13.01 11.73
N ALA A 137 -11.13 -12.88 10.89
CA ALA A 137 -11.26 -11.74 9.99
C ALA A 137 -12.45 -10.89 10.41
N VAL A 138 -12.29 -9.59 10.42
CA VAL A 138 -13.36 -8.62 10.65
C VAL A 138 -13.43 -7.70 9.45
N VAL A 139 -14.60 -7.60 8.87
CA VAL A 139 -14.87 -6.77 7.69
C VAL A 139 -15.47 -5.44 8.12
N ASP A 140 -14.82 -4.36 7.71
CA ASP A 140 -15.36 -3.02 7.87
C ASP A 140 -16.39 -2.72 6.76
N ASP A 141 -16.12 -1.76 5.87
CA ASP A 141 -17.04 -1.39 4.80
C ASP A 141 -17.07 -2.43 3.69
N VAL A 142 -15.89 -2.90 3.26
CA VAL A 142 -15.72 -3.75 2.08
C VAL A 142 -14.68 -4.84 2.32
N CYS A 143 -15.00 -6.08 1.96
CA CYS A 143 -14.05 -7.18 1.85
C CYS A 143 -14.44 -8.05 0.65
N ALA A 144 -13.98 -7.66 -0.53
CA ALA A 144 -14.44 -8.22 -1.79
C ALA A 144 -13.27 -8.73 -2.64
N SER A 145 -13.55 -9.69 -3.54
CA SER A 145 -12.55 -10.24 -4.47
C SER A 145 -11.29 -10.74 -3.74
N GLY A 146 -10.10 -10.25 -4.08
CA GLY A 146 -8.85 -10.59 -3.38
C GLY A 146 -8.88 -10.33 -1.87
N GLY A 147 -9.67 -9.33 -1.38
CA GLY A 147 -9.89 -9.10 0.04
C GLY A 147 -10.61 -10.27 0.70
N TYR A 148 -11.68 -10.75 0.07
CA TYR A 148 -12.40 -11.92 0.56
C TYR A 148 -11.56 -13.21 0.44
N PHE A 149 -10.74 -13.33 -0.60
CA PHE A 149 -9.76 -14.40 -0.73
C PHE A 149 -8.84 -14.50 0.49
N VAL A 150 -8.34 -13.35 0.97
CA VAL A 150 -7.56 -13.28 2.21
C VAL A 150 -8.41 -13.65 3.43
N ALA A 151 -9.61 -13.08 3.55
CA ALA A 151 -10.47 -13.28 4.72
C ALA A 151 -10.84 -14.75 4.96
N VAL A 152 -11.01 -15.55 3.91
CA VAL A 152 -11.32 -17.00 4.06
C VAL A 152 -10.15 -17.83 4.62
N GLY A 153 -8.96 -17.26 4.74
CA GLY A 153 -7.84 -17.85 5.47
C GLY A 153 -7.99 -17.87 6.99
N ALA A 154 -8.94 -17.09 7.53
CA ALA A 154 -9.25 -17.02 8.95
C ALA A 154 -10.13 -18.19 9.42
N ASP A 155 -10.11 -18.47 10.72
CA ASP A 155 -10.96 -19.48 11.36
C ASP A 155 -12.44 -19.08 11.30
N ARG A 156 -12.74 -17.80 11.52
CA ARG A 156 -14.09 -17.20 11.45
C ARG A 156 -14.00 -15.80 10.87
N ILE A 157 -15.08 -15.40 10.17
CA ILE A 157 -15.25 -14.10 9.53
C ILE A 157 -16.44 -13.37 10.15
N PHE A 158 -16.21 -12.16 10.65
CA PHE A 158 -17.24 -11.29 11.21
C PHE A 158 -17.42 -10.06 10.31
N VAL A 159 -18.64 -9.57 10.22
CA VAL A 159 -19.01 -8.49 9.31
C VAL A 159 -19.95 -7.50 10.00
N ALA A 160 -19.99 -6.25 9.59
CA ALA A 160 -21.09 -5.37 9.91
C ALA A 160 -22.28 -5.69 8.98
N LYS A 161 -23.51 -5.38 9.40
CA LYS A 161 -24.73 -5.70 8.61
C LYS A 161 -24.69 -5.12 7.19
N ALA A 162 -24.13 -3.92 7.04
CA ALA A 162 -24.03 -3.19 5.79
C ALA A 162 -22.69 -3.40 5.04
N SER A 163 -21.72 -4.15 5.59
CA SER A 163 -20.48 -4.48 4.91
C SER A 163 -20.76 -5.10 3.55
N VAL A 164 -19.89 -4.85 2.58
CA VAL A 164 -19.95 -5.45 1.24
C VAL A 164 -18.96 -6.60 1.16
N VAL A 165 -19.46 -7.81 0.87
CA VAL A 165 -18.67 -9.06 0.86
C VAL A 165 -18.91 -9.83 -0.43
N GLY A 166 -17.95 -10.64 -0.85
CA GLY A 166 -18.12 -11.52 -2.01
C GLY A 166 -17.25 -11.09 -3.18
N SER A 167 -17.85 -10.78 -4.33
CA SER A 167 -17.13 -10.54 -5.58
C SER A 167 -16.16 -11.68 -5.91
N ILE A 168 -16.64 -12.94 -5.73
CA ILE A 168 -15.85 -14.14 -6.02
C ILE A 168 -15.84 -14.34 -7.54
N GLY A 169 -14.92 -13.66 -8.18
CA GLY A 169 -14.80 -13.63 -9.64
C GLY A 169 -13.47 -13.03 -10.07
N VAL A 170 -13.19 -13.13 -11.36
CA VAL A 170 -11.99 -12.59 -11.99
C VAL A 170 -12.41 -11.75 -13.17
N LEU A 171 -11.81 -10.58 -13.32
CA LEU A 171 -12.04 -9.71 -14.48
C LEU A 171 -10.70 -9.31 -15.12
N MET A 172 -10.75 -9.13 -16.43
CA MET A 172 -9.72 -8.48 -17.22
C MET A 172 -10.42 -7.36 -17.99
N ASN A 173 -9.98 -6.12 -17.82
CA ASN A 173 -10.54 -4.98 -18.53
C ASN A 173 -9.46 -4.24 -19.32
N GLY A 174 -9.87 -3.57 -20.39
CA GLY A 174 -9.01 -2.77 -21.24
C GLY A 174 -9.85 -1.88 -22.15
N PHE A 175 -9.18 -1.00 -22.86
CA PHE A 175 -9.79 -0.11 -23.84
C PHE A 175 -9.24 -0.44 -25.23
N GLY A 176 -10.08 -0.37 -26.29
CA GLY A 176 -9.66 -0.45 -27.68
C GLY A 176 -9.62 0.94 -28.32
N PHE A 177 -8.51 1.27 -28.96
CA PHE A 177 -8.30 2.58 -29.59
C PHE A 177 -8.28 2.53 -31.12
N THR A 178 -8.51 1.38 -31.74
CA THR A 178 -8.45 1.18 -33.21
C THR A 178 -9.31 2.17 -33.98
N GLY A 179 -10.59 2.35 -33.62
CA GLY A 179 -11.49 3.29 -34.29
C GLY A 179 -11.12 4.77 -34.06
N LEU A 180 -10.46 5.11 -32.96
CA LEU A 180 -9.93 6.45 -32.74
C LEU A 180 -8.72 6.70 -33.61
N MET A 181 -7.80 5.75 -33.73
CA MET A 181 -6.60 5.85 -34.57
C MET A 181 -6.98 5.99 -36.04
N GLU A 182 -7.95 5.22 -36.51
CA GLU A 182 -8.48 5.31 -37.88
C GLU A 182 -9.00 6.74 -38.20
N LYS A 183 -9.80 7.32 -37.30
CA LYS A 183 -10.31 8.70 -37.45
C LYS A 183 -9.22 9.77 -37.47
N LEU A 184 -8.10 9.50 -36.76
CA LEU A 184 -6.96 10.43 -36.69
C LEU A 184 -5.91 10.18 -37.78
N GLY A 185 -6.10 9.19 -38.66
CA GLY A 185 -5.13 8.78 -39.67
C GLY A 185 -3.82 8.21 -39.08
N VAL A 186 -3.88 7.61 -37.88
CA VAL A 186 -2.72 6.99 -37.20
C VAL A 186 -2.70 5.51 -37.49
N GLU A 187 -1.57 5.02 -37.98
CA GLU A 187 -1.34 3.60 -38.32
C GLU A 187 -0.55 2.92 -37.18
N ARG A 188 -1.03 1.75 -36.73
CA ARG A 188 -0.30 0.88 -35.82
C ARG A 188 0.66 -0.02 -36.59
N ARG A 189 1.94 0.05 -36.26
CA ARG A 189 3.00 -0.80 -36.84
C ARG A 189 3.58 -1.71 -35.77
N LEU A 190 2.89 -2.81 -35.47
CA LEU A 190 3.32 -3.81 -34.49
C LEU A 190 4.16 -4.88 -35.20
N ILE A 191 5.39 -5.07 -34.77
CA ILE A 191 6.26 -6.15 -35.20
C ILE A 191 6.61 -7.00 -33.97
N THR A 192 6.31 -8.29 -34.02
CA THR A 192 6.54 -9.21 -32.89
C THR A 192 7.37 -10.42 -33.33
N ALA A 193 8.13 -10.95 -32.38
CA ALA A 193 8.69 -12.29 -32.43
C ALA A 193 7.94 -13.14 -31.41
N GLY A 194 7.26 -14.15 -31.89
CA GLY A 194 6.26 -14.94 -31.17
C GLY A 194 4.85 -14.57 -31.61
N GLU A 195 4.11 -15.57 -32.12
CA GLU A 195 2.80 -15.43 -32.79
C GLU A 195 1.78 -14.66 -31.94
N ASN A 196 1.74 -14.95 -30.61
CA ASN A 196 0.75 -14.36 -29.69
C ASN A 196 1.31 -13.20 -28.85
N LYS A 197 2.48 -12.63 -29.21
CA LYS A 197 3.13 -11.60 -28.37
C LYS A 197 2.37 -10.28 -28.34
N GLY A 198 1.51 -10.03 -29.34
CA GLY A 198 0.62 -8.87 -29.42
C GLY A 198 -0.79 -9.12 -28.89
N MET A 199 -1.00 -10.20 -28.12
CA MET A 199 -2.31 -10.55 -27.59
C MET A 199 -2.92 -9.39 -26.80
N LEU A 200 -4.20 -9.05 -27.13
CA LEU A 200 -4.97 -7.98 -26.48
C LEU A 200 -4.32 -6.59 -26.56
N ASP A 201 -3.48 -6.33 -27.59
CA ASP A 201 -2.97 -4.97 -27.83
C ASP A 201 -4.13 -3.99 -28.04
N PRO A 202 -4.24 -2.90 -27.25
CA PRO A 202 -5.37 -1.98 -27.32
C PRO A 202 -5.42 -1.14 -28.61
N PHE A 203 -4.34 -1.14 -29.37
CA PHE A 203 -4.22 -0.40 -30.64
C PHE A 203 -4.35 -1.30 -31.88
N SER A 204 -4.63 -2.58 -31.70
CA SER A 204 -4.91 -3.53 -32.76
C SER A 204 -6.35 -4.04 -32.68
N PRO A 205 -6.96 -4.50 -33.78
CA PRO A 205 -8.25 -5.19 -33.72
C PRO A 205 -8.17 -6.39 -32.77
N MET A 206 -9.24 -6.62 -32.02
CA MET A 206 -9.32 -7.76 -31.11
C MET A 206 -9.46 -9.07 -31.89
N ASP A 207 -8.58 -10.04 -31.65
CA ASP A 207 -8.67 -11.38 -32.22
C ASP A 207 -9.51 -12.29 -31.30
N GLU A 208 -10.40 -13.08 -31.89
CA GLU A 208 -11.24 -14.03 -31.15
C GLU A 208 -10.41 -15.10 -30.42
N LYS A 209 -9.28 -15.52 -30.99
CA LYS A 209 -8.35 -16.46 -30.37
C LYS A 209 -7.78 -15.91 -29.07
N ASP A 210 -7.45 -14.62 -29.05
CA ASP A 210 -6.94 -13.93 -27.87
C ASP A 210 -8.01 -13.87 -26.76
N VAL A 211 -9.26 -13.61 -27.15
CA VAL A 211 -10.41 -13.59 -26.22
C VAL A 211 -10.64 -14.98 -25.61
N VAL A 212 -10.57 -16.05 -26.43
CA VAL A 212 -10.72 -17.42 -25.95
C VAL A 212 -9.63 -17.78 -24.96
N HIS A 213 -8.36 -17.46 -25.28
CA HIS A 213 -7.24 -17.71 -24.37
C HIS A 213 -7.35 -16.91 -23.07
N ALA A 214 -7.72 -15.62 -23.14
CA ALA A 214 -7.93 -14.78 -21.97
C ALA A 214 -9.05 -15.32 -21.07
N ARG A 215 -10.16 -15.78 -21.65
CA ARG A 215 -11.25 -16.43 -20.90
C ARG A 215 -10.78 -17.68 -20.17
N GLN A 216 -9.98 -18.53 -20.84
CA GLN A 216 -9.43 -19.72 -20.21
C GLN A 216 -8.53 -19.37 -19.02
N LEU A 217 -7.62 -18.42 -19.18
CA LEU A 217 -6.76 -17.94 -18.11
C LEU A 217 -7.56 -17.40 -16.90
N MET A 218 -8.61 -16.60 -17.19
CA MET A 218 -9.50 -16.10 -16.13
C MET A 218 -10.28 -17.23 -15.45
N ALA A 219 -10.73 -18.23 -16.21
CA ALA A 219 -11.43 -19.38 -15.65
C ALA A 219 -10.52 -20.20 -14.71
N ASP A 220 -9.27 -20.40 -15.06
CA ASP A 220 -8.30 -21.12 -14.23
C ASP A 220 -8.06 -20.37 -12.89
N ILE A 221 -7.86 -19.06 -12.93
CA ILE A 221 -7.71 -18.23 -11.72
C ILE A 221 -9.01 -18.24 -10.88
N HIS A 222 -10.17 -18.19 -11.55
CA HIS A 222 -11.46 -18.24 -10.86
C HIS A 222 -11.69 -19.58 -10.17
N GLN A 223 -11.33 -20.69 -10.78
CA GLN A 223 -11.42 -22.01 -10.16
C GLN A 223 -10.51 -22.13 -8.93
N GLN A 224 -9.30 -21.54 -8.96
CA GLN A 224 -8.44 -21.45 -7.78
C GLN A 224 -9.14 -20.70 -6.65
N PHE A 225 -9.75 -19.55 -6.94
CA PHE A 225 -10.48 -18.76 -5.95
C PHE A 225 -11.66 -19.55 -5.37
N ILE A 226 -12.46 -20.19 -6.21
CA ILE A 226 -13.57 -21.06 -5.79
C ILE A 226 -13.07 -22.17 -4.85
N GLY A 227 -11.95 -22.80 -5.20
CA GLY A 227 -11.32 -23.84 -4.39
C GLY A 227 -10.97 -23.34 -2.98
N VAL A 228 -10.31 -22.17 -2.89
CA VAL A 228 -9.93 -21.54 -1.62
C VAL A 228 -11.17 -21.20 -0.77
N VAL A 229 -12.22 -20.65 -1.38
CA VAL A 229 -13.46 -20.33 -0.65
C VAL A 229 -14.13 -21.61 -0.14
N LYS A 230 -14.23 -22.65 -0.97
CA LYS A 230 -14.79 -23.94 -0.55
C LYS A 230 -13.98 -24.57 0.58
N GLU A 231 -12.67 -24.52 0.52
CA GLU A 231 -11.79 -25.02 1.59
C GLU A 231 -11.99 -24.22 2.89
N GLY A 232 -11.88 -22.90 2.81
CA GLY A 232 -11.97 -22.03 4.00
C GLY A 232 -13.35 -21.99 4.66
N ARG A 233 -14.41 -22.07 3.87
CA ARG A 233 -15.80 -22.06 4.40
C ARG A 233 -16.33 -23.46 4.73
N GLY A 234 -15.89 -24.49 4.00
CA GLY A 234 -16.29 -25.87 4.22
C GLY A 234 -17.83 -26.03 4.29
N LYS A 235 -18.32 -26.77 5.28
CA LYS A 235 -19.76 -27.04 5.50
C LYS A 235 -20.59 -25.80 5.86
N ARG A 236 -19.99 -24.67 6.15
CA ARG A 236 -20.67 -23.39 6.45
C ARG A 236 -21.26 -22.75 5.19
N LEU A 237 -20.64 -23.00 4.04
CA LEU A 237 -21.07 -22.45 2.76
C LEU A 237 -22.40 -23.07 2.33
N LYS A 238 -23.37 -22.22 1.98
CA LYS A 238 -24.64 -22.68 1.41
C LYS A 238 -24.48 -22.94 -0.08
N GLU A 239 -25.25 -23.91 -0.59
CA GLU A 239 -25.31 -24.18 -2.02
C GLU A 239 -26.15 -23.09 -2.70
N ALA A 240 -25.49 -22.10 -3.31
CA ALA A 240 -26.09 -21.06 -4.11
C ALA A 240 -25.15 -20.74 -5.28
N PRO A 241 -25.52 -21.09 -6.52
CA PRO A 241 -24.65 -20.96 -7.70
C PRO A 241 -24.13 -19.52 -7.91
N GLU A 242 -24.93 -18.52 -7.58
CA GLU A 242 -24.62 -17.11 -7.70
C GLU A 242 -23.48 -16.64 -6.77
N ILE A 243 -23.12 -17.40 -5.74
CA ILE A 243 -22.00 -17.07 -4.84
C ILE A 243 -20.70 -16.91 -5.62
N PHE A 244 -20.51 -17.73 -6.64
CA PHE A 244 -19.30 -17.78 -7.46
C PHE A 244 -19.43 -17.01 -8.79
N SER A 245 -20.47 -16.18 -8.93
CA SER A 245 -20.71 -15.43 -10.17
C SER A 245 -20.05 -14.05 -10.21
N GLY A 246 -19.31 -13.67 -9.17
CA GLY A 246 -18.74 -12.34 -9.03
C GLY A 246 -19.66 -11.31 -8.38
N LEU A 247 -20.85 -11.72 -7.90
CA LEU A 247 -21.77 -10.84 -7.19
C LEU A 247 -21.26 -10.46 -5.80
N ILE A 248 -21.73 -9.33 -5.31
CA ILE A 248 -21.49 -8.82 -3.95
C ILE A 248 -22.75 -8.93 -3.10
N TRP A 249 -22.55 -9.06 -1.80
CA TRP A 249 -23.59 -9.28 -0.82
C TRP A 249 -23.44 -8.32 0.36
N THR A 250 -24.54 -7.93 0.98
CA THR A 250 -24.47 -7.26 2.28
C THR A 250 -23.92 -8.21 3.34
N GLY A 251 -23.32 -7.68 4.41
CA GLY A 251 -22.83 -8.50 5.51
C GLY A 251 -23.91 -9.40 6.11
N GLN A 252 -25.15 -8.87 6.27
CA GLN A 252 -26.29 -9.68 6.72
C GLN A 252 -26.54 -10.86 5.78
N LYS A 253 -26.54 -10.64 4.46
CA LYS A 253 -26.76 -11.70 3.46
C LYS A 253 -25.59 -12.66 3.39
N SER A 254 -24.37 -12.18 3.59
CA SER A 254 -23.17 -13.02 3.58
C SER A 254 -23.17 -14.06 4.72
N VAL A 255 -23.72 -13.70 5.89
CA VAL A 255 -23.92 -14.67 6.99
C VAL A 255 -24.95 -15.73 6.61
N GLU A 256 -26.07 -15.33 6.00
CA GLU A 256 -27.09 -16.29 5.52
C GLU A 256 -26.54 -17.26 4.46
N LEU A 257 -25.65 -16.79 3.59
CA LEU A 257 -25.03 -17.59 2.54
C LEU A 257 -23.82 -18.42 3.05
N GLY A 258 -23.43 -18.23 4.32
CA GLY A 258 -22.26 -18.90 4.89
C GLY A 258 -20.92 -18.33 4.44
N LEU A 259 -20.91 -17.16 3.81
CA LEU A 259 -19.70 -16.41 3.46
C LEU A 259 -19.06 -15.74 4.68
N ALA A 260 -19.86 -15.43 5.72
CA ALA A 260 -19.39 -14.95 7.02
C ALA A 260 -20.00 -15.79 8.15
N ASP A 261 -19.45 -15.67 9.36
CA ASP A 261 -19.85 -16.50 10.52
C ASP A 261 -20.74 -15.74 11.49
N GLY A 262 -20.76 -14.43 11.44
CA GLY A 262 -21.57 -13.61 12.32
C GLY A 262 -21.43 -12.12 12.12
N ILE A 263 -22.30 -11.37 12.79
CA ILE A 263 -22.23 -9.91 12.86
C ILE A 263 -21.31 -9.53 14.02
N GLY A 264 -20.34 -8.64 13.78
CA GLY A 264 -19.43 -8.15 14.80
C GLY A 264 -18.48 -7.08 14.25
N SER A 265 -18.01 -6.20 15.15
CA SER A 265 -16.94 -5.23 14.92
C SER A 265 -15.64 -5.75 15.51
N LEU A 266 -14.53 -5.08 15.21
CA LEU A 266 -13.21 -5.39 15.78
C LEU A 266 -13.27 -5.42 17.33
N GLU A 267 -13.89 -4.41 17.92
CA GLU A 267 -14.00 -4.27 19.37
C GLU A 267 -14.85 -5.40 19.98
N SER A 268 -15.98 -5.74 19.33
CA SER A 268 -16.82 -6.83 19.82
C SER A 268 -16.14 -8.19 19.71
N VAL A 269 -15.39 -8.42 18.63
CA VAL A 269 -14.61 -9.66 18.45
C VAL A 269 -13.47 -9.74 19.46
N ALA A 270 -12.76 -8.65 19.70
CA ALA A 270 -11.70 -8.60 20.70
C ALA A 270 -12.23 -8.92 22.11
N ARG A 271 -13.35 -8.30 22.49
CA ARG A 271 -13.96 -8.47 23.82
C ARG A 271 -14.63 -9.83 24.00
N ASP A 272 -15.51 -10.22 23.05
CA ASP A 272 -16.46 -11.31 23.25
C ASP A 272 -15.99 -12.64 22.64
N VAL A 273 -15.03 -12.62 21.70
CA VAL A 273 -14.55 -13.82 20.97
C VAL A 273 -13.12 -14.15 21.32
N VAL A 274 -12.21 -13.17 21.31
CA VAL A 274 -10.80 -13.32 21.70
C VAL A 274 -10.67 -13.29 23.23
N GLU A 275 -11.59 -12.60 23.93
CA GLU A 275 -11.57 -12.34 25.37
C GLU A 275 -10.28 -11.59 25.80
N ALA A 276 -9.86 -10.65 24.96
CA ALA A 276 -8.76 -9.71 25.21
C ALA A 276 -9.13 -8.37 24.57
N GLU A 277 -9.73 -7.49 25.38
CA GLU A 277 -10.32 -6.22 24.93
C GLU A 277 -9.27 -5.21 24.45
N ASP A 278 -8.03 -5.27 25.04
CA ASP A 278 -6.92 -4.44 24.61
C ASP A 278 -6.51 -4.84 23.17
N ILE A 279 -6.55 -3.89 22.23
CA ILE A 279 -6.19 -4.12 20.82
C ILE A 279 -4.85 -3.47 20.53
N VAL A 280 -3.91 -4.26 20.01
CA VAL A 280 -2.58 -3.80 19.58
C VAL A 280 -2.48 -3.90 18.07
N ASP A 281 -2.17 -2.79 17.42
CA ASP A 281 -2.02 -2.69 15.96
C ASP A 281 -0.60 -3.08 15.54
N PHE A 282 -0.48 -4.22 14.85
CA PHE A 282 0.75 -4.73 14.26
C PHE A 282 0.91 -4.34 12.78
N SER A 283 -0.04 -3.62 12.20
CA SER A 283 0.00 -3.26 10.77
C SER A 283 1.28 -2.52 10.44
N ALA A 284 1.94 -2.95 9.36
CA ALA A 284 3.18 -2.31 8.90
C ALA A 284 2.87 -0.91 8.36
N ARG A 285 3.04 0.11 9.21
CA ARG A 285 2.92 1.51 8.81
C ARG A 285 4.20 1.97 8.12
N GLU A 286 4.04 2.73 7.03
CA GLU A 286 5.19 3.43 6.46
C GLU A 286 5.83 4.34 7.53
N SER A 287 7.15 4.24 7.66
CA SER A 287 7.87 5.19 8.50
C SER A 287 7.63 6.62 8.01
N VAL A 288 7.66 7.58 8.94
CA VAL A 288 7.58 9.01 8.58
C VAL A 288 8.69 9.36 7.57
N VAL A 289 9.86 8.72 7.69
CA VAL A 289 11.02 8.89 6.80
C VAL A 289 10.72 8.34 5.40
N GLU A 290 10.12 7.15 5.27
CA GLU A 290 9.74 6.56 3.98
C GLU A 290 8.66 7.40 3.28
N ARG A 291 7.66 7.86 4.04
CA ARG A 291 6.60 8.75 3.55
C ARG A 291 7.17 10.08 3.05
N PHE A 292 8.13 10.64 3.79
CA PHE A 292 8.84 11.86 3.41
C PHE A 292 9.70 11.63 2.17
N ALA A 293 10.51 10.56 2.14
CA ALA A 293 11.36 10.20 1.01
C ALA A 293 10.55 9.97 -0.28
N ARG A 294 9.37 9.31 -0.19
CA ARG A 294 8.47 9.12 -1.32
C ARG A 294 7.91 10.44 -1.84
N ARG A 295 7.45 11.34 -0.96
CA ARG A 295 6.91 12.66 -1.35
C ARG A 295 7.98 13.57 -1.94
N PHE A 296 9.13 13.64 -1.32
CA PHE A 296 10.23 14.50 -1.81
C PHE A 296 10.98 13.89 -2.99
N GLY A 297 11.16 12.58 -3.03
CA GLY A 297 11.74 11.87 -4.17
C GLY A 297 10.91 12.02 -5.43
N ALA A 298 9.58 11.90 -5.36
CA ALA A 298 8.69 12.14 -6.48
C ALA A 298 8.72 13.60 -6.95
N SER A 299 8.73 14.58 -6.01
CA SER A 299 8.80 16.00 -6.34
C SER A 299 10.16 16.40 -6.91
N ALA A 300 11.26 15.83 -6.42
CA ALA A 300 12.59 16.07 -6.97
C ALA A 300 12.74 15.45 -8.37
N ALA A 301 12.23 14.26 -8.59
CA ALA A 301 12.24 13.61 -9.91
C ALA A 301 11.41 14.41 -10.94
N SER A 302 10.21 14.88 -10.57
CA SER A 302 9.39 15.71 -11.45
C SER A 302 10.06 17.06 -11.77
N ALA A 303 10.68 17.71 -10.79
CA ALA A 303 11.42 18.96 -10.99
C ALA A 303 12.65 18.78 -11.91
N LEU A 304 13.36 17.63 -11.79
CA LEU A 304 14.48 17.30 -12.67
C LEU A 304 14.01 17.04 -14.11
N VAL A 305 12.91 16.32 -14.30
CA VAL A 305 12.31 16.07 -15.61
C VAL A 305 11.85 17.38 -16.24
N GLU A 306 11.17 18.25 -15.48
CA GLU A 306 10.74 19.57 -15.97
C GLU A 306 11.93 20.49 -16.33
N SER A 307 13.01 20.47 -15.54
CA SER A 307 14.22 21.22 -15.84
C SER A 307 14.94 20.69 -17.08
N ALA A 308 14.96 19.38 -17.28
CA ALA A 308 15.54 18.74 -18.47
C ALA A 308 14.72 19.07 -19.73
N MET A 309 13.38 19.07 -19.65
CA MET A 309 12.51 19.45 -20.74
C MET A 309 12.64 20.94 -21.11
N ARG A 310 12.76 21.83 -20.11
CA ARG A 310 13.03 23.27 -20.37
C ARG A 310 14.37 23.50 -21.07
N ASN A 311 15.42 22.80 -20.64
CA ASN A 311 16.72 22.94 -21.25
C ASN A 311 16.79 22.37 -22.68
N SER A 312 16.04 21.31 -22.99
CA SER A 312 15.94 20.77 -24.33
C SER A 312 15.10 21.67 -25.28
N ALA A 313 14.10 22.39 -24.74
CA ALA A 313 13.31 23.33 -25.53
C ALA A 313 14.07 24.64 -25.88
N LEU A 314 15.12 24.98 -25.14
CA LEU A 314 15.97 26.15 -25.41
C LEU A 314 17.17 25.85 -26.36
N GLY A 315 17.37 24.59 -26.74
CA GLY A 315 18.48 24.13 -27.58
C GLY A 315 18.20 24.08 -29.09
N ILE A 316 17.03 24.53 -29.56
CA ILE A 316 16.70 24.61 -30.98
C ILE A 316 16.73 26.09 -31.38
N ARG A 317 17.91 26.58 -31.72
CA ARG A 317 18.12 27.76 -32.57
C ARG A 317 19.22 27.44 -33.57
#